data_70ca7463c165ff792a0df335ff222428
#
_entry.id   70ca7463c165ff792a0df335ff222428
#
_cell.length_a   1.000
_cell.length_b   1.000
_cell.length_c   1.000
_cell.angle_alpha   90.00
_cell.angle_beta   90.00
_cell.angle_gamma   90.00
#
_symmetry.space_group_name_H-M   'P 1'
#
loop_
_entity.id
_entity.type
_entity.pdbx_description
1 polymer ?
#
loop_
_entity_poly.entity_id
_entity_poly.type
_entity_poly.pdbx_seq_one_letter_code
_entity_poly.pdbx_strand_id
1 'polypeptide(L)'
;MSKFNFGQYPSFGHQDLEIIDKTTVFQGFFRLERYTLRHKLFNGSWSGPIVREIFERGHAVVVLPYNAQTDELVLIEQVRAGAAATSHSPWLLEAVAGMIEPGESAEQVAKREAHEEAGLTIDELWPMLSYLSSPGGTTERIQLFLGRITQPVQAGVFALAEEHEDIKVHVVPRTVAMQLLAEQKIDNAASVIALQWLALNLDKVKQAWGG
;
A
#
# COMPACT_ATOMS: atom_id res chain seq x y z
N MET A 1 3.66 -9.28 -36.53
CA MET A 1 3.56 -8.82 -35.12
C MET A 1 3.70 -7.31 -35.09
N SER A 2 2.66 -6.57 -34.71
CA SER A 2 2.77 -5.12 -34.53
C SER A 2 3.72 -4.86 -33.36
N LYS A 3 4.72 -3.98 -33.53
CA LYS A 3 5.61 -3.58 -32.44
C LYS A 3 4.79 -2.74 -31.45
N PHE A 4 4.87 -3.07 -30.16
CA PHE A 4 4.26 -2.27 -29.10
C PHE A 4 4.82 -0.85 -29.14
N ASN A 5 3.94 0.15 -29.23
CA ASN A 5 4.34 1.55 -29.28
C ASN A 5 4.02 2.22 -27.96
N PHE A 6 5.03 2.45 -27.12
CA PHE A 6 4.89 3.12 -25.83
C PHE A 6 4.28 4.53 -25.91
N GLY A 7 4.49 5.26 -27.02
CA GLY A 7 3.92 6.59 -27.21
C GLY A 7 2.41 6.62 -27.43
N GLN A 8 1.79 5.45 -27.67
CA GLN A 8 0.35 5.28 -27.82
C GLN A 8 -0.32 4.59 -26.62
N TYR A 9 0.41 4.42 -25.52
CA TYR A 9 -0.15 3.84 -24.32
C TYR A 9 -0.30 4.89 -23.21
N PRO A 10 -1.45 4.94 -22.53
CA PRO A 10 -2.69 4.23 -22.82
C PRO A 10 -3.39 4.75 -24.11
N SER A 11 -4.17 3.89 -24.78
CA SER A 11 -4.87 4.24 -26.05
C SER A 11 -5.96 5.29 -25.86
N PHE A 12 -6.51 5.41 -24.65
CA PHE A 12 -7.60 6.30 -24.27
C PHE A 12 -7.24 7.11 -23.03
N GLY A 13 -7.91 8.24 -22.82
CA GLY A 13 -7.77 9.11 -21.67
C GLY A 13 -9.09 9.35 -20.95
N HIS A 14 -9.08 10.27 -19.97
CA HIS A 14 -10.28 10.59 -19.18
C HIS A 14 -11.47 11.05 -20.03
N GLN A 15 -11.22 11.71 -21.17
CA GLN A 15 -12.25 12.15 -22.12
C GLN A 15 -12.97 10.99 -22.82
N ASP A 16 -12.43 9.78 -22.74
CA ASP A 16 -12.97 8.57 -23.36
C ASP A 16 -13.79 7.71 -22.39
N LEU A 17 -14.02 8.23 -21.18
CA LEU A 17 -14.91 7.68 -20.16
C LEU A 17 -15.86 8.75 -19.68
N GLU A 18 -17.14 8.42 -19.59
CA GLU A 18 -18.19 9.32 -19.09
C GLU A 18 -18.92 8.65 -17.92
N ILE A 19 -18.92 9.30 -16.76
CA ILE A 19 -19.76 8.91 -15.62
C ILE A 19 -21.10 9.60 -15.80
N ILE A 20 -22.13 8.80 -16.11
CA ILE A 20 -23.49 9.23 -16.35
C ILE A 20 -24.20 9.53 -15.03
N ASP A 21 -24.00 8.65 -14.03
CA ASP A 21 -24.60 8.80 -12.71
C ASP A 21 -23.69 8.18 -11.65
N LYS A 22 -23.75 8.74 -10.44
CA LYS A 22 -23.02 8.27 -9.26
C LYS A 22 -23.93 8.39 -8.04
N THR A 23 -24.25 7.27 -7.42
CA THR A 23 -25.10 7.19 -6.23
C THR A 23 -24.44 6.40 -5.10
N THR A 24 -24.55 6.87 -3.88
CA THR A 24 -24.17 6.11 -2.68
C THR A 24 -25.24 5.10 -2.35
N VAL A 25 -24.90 3.81 -2.43
CA VAL A 25 -25.84 2.69 -2.12
C VAL A 25 -25.71 2.20 -0.70
N PHE A 26 -24.56 2.43 -0.06
CA PHE A 26 -24.35 2.16 1.36
C PHE A 26 -23.39 3.19 1.95
N GLN A 27 -23.65 3.64 3.16
CA GLN A 27 -22.81 4.53 3.94
C GLN A 27 -22.69 3.98 5.37
N GLY A 28 -21.48 3.52 5.70
CA GLY A 28 -21.04 3.17 7.04
C GLY A 28 -19.77 3.95 7.37
N PHE A 29 -18.78 3.29 7.97
CA PHE A 29 -17.44 3.85 8.10
C PHE A 29 -16.83 4.14 6.71
N PHE A 30 -16.97 3.20 5.78
CA PHE A 30 -16.70 3.37 4.37
C PHE A 30 -17.98 3.55 3.56
N ARG A 31 -17.85 3.81 2.24
CA ARG A 31 -18.97 3.92 1.32
C ARG A 31 -18.90 2.87 0.23
N LEU A 32 -20.07 2.42 -0.20
CA LEU A 32 -20.24 1.71 -1.46
C LEU A 32 -21.01 2.61 -2.41
N GLU A 33 -20.41 2.91 -3.54
CA GLU A 33 -20.98 3.79 -4.56
C GLU A 33 -21.31 2.98 -5.82
N ARG A 34 -22.40 3.34 -6.48
CA ARG A 34 -22.79 2.77 -7.76
C ARG A 34 -22.57 3.81 -8.84
N TYR A 35 -21.70 3.47 -9.81
CA TYR A 35 -21.43 4.28 -10.98
C TYR A 35 -22.15 3.68 -12.18
N THR A 36 -22.94 4.52 -12.88
CA THR A 36 -23.40 4.24 -14.24
C THR A 36 -22.48 5.01 -15.17
N LEU A 37 -21.77 4.32 -16.04
CA LEU A 37 -20.77 4.93 -16.91
C LEU A 37 -20.79 4.31 -18.31
N ARG A 38 -20.16 5.00 -19.28
CA ARG A 38 -19.84 4.46 -20.60
C ARG A 38 -18.41 4.85 -20.97
N HIS A 39 -17.82 4.09 -21.89
CA HIS A 39 -16.45 4.34 -22.33
C HIS A 39 -16.29 4.07 -23.83
N LYS A 40 -15.22 4.60 -24.40
CA LYS A 40 -14.82 4.28 -25.77
C LYS A 40 -14.42 2.82 -25.90
N LEU A 41 -14.86 2.20 -26.99
CA LEU A 41 -14.44 0.85 -27.41
C LEU A 41 -13.24 0.95 -28.35
N PHE A 42 -12.44 -0.08 -28.44
CA PHE A 42 -11.26 -0.10 -29.33
C PHE A 42 -11.61 -0.05 -30.82
N ASN A 43 -12.88 -0.23 -31.19
CA ASN A 43 -13.37 0.00 -32.55
C ASN A 43 -13.78 1.47 -32.82
N GLY A 44 -13.58 2.38 -31.84
CA GLY A 44 -13.87 3.80 -31.92
C GLY A 44 -15.29 4.20 -31.54
N SER A 45 -16.21 3.27 -31.34
CA SER A 45 -17.57 3.56 -30.86
C SER A 45 -17.61 3.76 -29.33
N TRP A 46 -18.76 4.17 -28.80
CA TRP A 46 -19.03 4.16 -27.37
C TRP A 46 -19.70 2.85 -26.95
N SER A 47 -19.38 2.39 -25.72
CA SER A 47 -20.14 1.32 -25.09
C SER A 47 -21.58 1.77 -24.79
N GLY A 48 -22.48 0.83 -24.59
CA GLY A 48 -23.72 1.08 -23.85
C GLY A 48 -23.40 1.45 -22.38
N PRO A 49 -24.39 1.95 -21.61
CA PRO A 49 -24.25 2.16 -20.18
C PRO A 49 -23.91 0.86 -19.45
N ILE A 50 -22.93 0.91 -18.58
CA ILE A 50 -22.52 -0.19 -17.71
C ILE A 50 -22.56 0.28 -16.25
N VAL A 51 -22.85 -0.64 -15.33
CA VAL A 51 -22.93 -0.34 -13.90
C VAL A 51 -21.75 -1.00 -13.19
N ARG A 52 -21.14 -0.26 -12.25
CA ARG A 52 -20.07 -0.77 -11.38
C ARG A 52 -20.35 -0.33 -9.94
N GLU A 53 -20.02 -1.21 -9.01
CA GLU A 53 -20.03 -0.89 -7.59
C GLU A 53 -18.58 -0.66 -7.15
N ILE A 54 -18.35 0.48 -6.48
CA ILE A 54 -17.04 0.98 -6.11
C ILE A 54 -17.01 1.17 -4.60
N PHE A 55 -16.06 0.48 -3.96
CA PHE A 55 -15.79 0.63 -2.54
C PHE A 55 -14.88 1.84 -2.32
N GLU A 56 -15.43 2.86 -1.66
CA GLU A 56 -14.73 4.10 -1.32
C GLU A 56 -14.25 4.05 0.12
N ARG A 57 -12.94 3.94 0.29
CA ARG A 57 -12.28 3.87 1.59
C ARG A 57 -11.16 4.90 1.78
N GLY A 58 -10.97 5.79 0.81
CA GLY A 58 -9.85 6.73 0.80
C GLY A 58 -8.55 6.11 0.28
N HIS A 59 -7.45 6.78 0.54
CA HIS A 59 -6.10 6.41 0.12
C HIS A 59 -5.26 6.04 1.34
N ALA A 60 -4.19 5.28 1.13
CA ALA A 60 -3.30 4.86 2.19
C ALA A 60 -1.83 5.09 1.84
N VAL A 61 -1.03 5.14 2.88
CA VAL A 61 0.42 5.15 2.83
C VAL A 61 0.95 3.90 3.50
N VAL A 62 2.04 3.38 2.97
CA VAL A 62 2.81 2.30 3.60
C VAL A 62 4.26 2.72 3.65
N VAL A 63 4.90 2.53 4.78
CA VAL A 63 6.33 2.72 4.95
C VAL A 63 6.99 1.42 5.40
N LEU A 64 8.05 1.02 4.72
CA LEU A 64 8.93 -0.08 5.11
C LEU A 64 10.15 0.51 5.81
N PRO A 65 10.23 0.48 7.16
CA PRO A 65 11.40 0.97 7.86
C PRO A 65 12.59 0.03 7.64
N TYR A 66 13.74 0.60 7.30
CA TYR A 66 14.96 -0.14 6.98
C TYR A 66 16.20 0.51 7.59
N ASN A 67 16.99 -0.29 8.28
CA ASN A 67 18.32 0.07 8.74
C ASN A 67 19.36 -0.51 7.77
N ALA A 68 19.99 0.37 6.98
CA ALA A 68 20.98 -0.04 5.99
C ALA A 68 22.31 -0.51 6.61
N GLN A 69 22.62 -0.11 7.85
CA GLN A 69 23.85 -0.49 8.55
C GLN A 69 23.78 -1.91 9.09
N THR A 70 22.63 -2.31 9.64
CA THR A 70 22.41 -3.66 10.19
C THR A 70 21.75 -4.61 9.21
N ASP A 71 21.30 -4.12 8.06
CA ASP A 71 20.52 -4.84 7.04
C ASP A 71 19.22 -5.44 7.62
N GLU A 72 18.53 -4.67 8.47
CA GLU A 72 17.32 -5.06 9.18
C GLU A 72 16.12 -4.22 8.76
N LEU A 73 14.96 -4.86 8.79
CA LEU A 73 13.65 -4.28 8.54
C LEU A 73 12.83 -4.26 9.82
N VAL A 74 11.90 -3.32 9.93
CA VAL A 74 10.83 -3.38 10.91
C VAL A 74 9.53 -3.75 10.23
N LEU A 75 8.90 -4.80 10.74
CA LEU A 75 7.59 -5.27 10.34
C LEU A 75 6.68 -5.27 11.57
N ILE A 76 5.39 -5.11 11.33
CA ILE A 76 4.36 -5.19 12.36
C ILE A 76 3.50 -6.42 12.14
N GLU A 77 3.00 -7.00 13.23
CA GLU A 77 2.03 -8.10 13.20
C GLU A 77 0.75 -7.64 13.87
N GLN A 78 -0.37 -7.70 13.15
CA GLN A 78 -1.67 -7.30 13.65
C GLN A 78 -2.81 -8.10 12.99
N VAL A 79 -3.98 -8.08 13.62
CA VAL A 79 -5.17 -8.72 13.07
C VAL A 79 -5.76 -7.90 11.91
N ARG A 80 -6.09 -8.59 10.82
CA ARG A 80 -6.81 -8.01 9.67
C ARG A 80 -8.08 -8.82 9.41
N ALA A 81 -9.23 -8.25 9.73
CA ALA A 81 -10.53 -8.93 9.58
C ALA A 81 -10.78 -9.46 8.16
N GLY A 82 -10.33 -8.72 7.14
CA GLY A 82 -10.46 -9.14 5.74
C GLY A 82 -9.66 -10.40 5.39
N ALA A 83 -8.60 -10.69 6.12
CA ALA A 83 -7.77 -11.88 5.91
C ALA A 83 -8.39 -13.17 6.51
N ALA A 84 -9.34 -13.02 7.44
CA ALA A 84 -9.92 -14.15 8.16
C ALA A 84 -10.59 -15.20 7.26
N ALA A 85 -11.08 -14.80 6.08
CA ALA A 85 -11.77 -15.70 5.16
C ALA A 85 -10.85 -16.39 4.15
N THR A 86 -9.67 -15.84 3.87
CA THR A 86 -8.86 -16.25 2.71
C THR A 86 -7.39 -16.47 3.00
N SER A 87 -6.84 -15.92 4.09
CA SER A 87 -5.46 -16.16 4.49
C SER A 87 -5.36 -17.34 5.46
N HIS A 88 -4.16 -17.91 5.60
CA HIS A 88 -3.87 -18.99 6.57
C HIS A 88 -3.97 -18.51 8.03
N SER A 89 -3.85 -17.20 8.25
CA SER A 89 -4.01 -16.52 9.54
C SER A 89 -4.63 -15.14 9.34
N PRO A 90 -5.52 -14.65 10.22
CA PRO A 90 -5.93 -13.26 10.21
C PRO A 90 -4.88 -12.31 10.81
N TRP A 91 -3.85 -12.80 11.51
CA TRP A 91 -2.70 -12.01 11.93
C TRP A 91 -1.70 -11.95 10.79
N LEU A 92 -1.50 -10.77 10.25
CA LEU A 92 -0.61 -10.57 9.11
C LEU A 92 0.68 -9.88 9.56
N LEU A 93 1.77 -10.29 8.92
CA LEU A 93 3.06 -9.59 9.03
C LEU A 93 3.13 -8.55 7.90
N GLU A 94 3.24 -7.27 8.28
CA GLU A 94 3.06 -6.15 7.37
C GLU A 94 4.14 -5.08 7.54
N ALA A 95 4.35 -4.25 6.51
CA ALA A 95 4.97 -2.94 6.67
C ALA A 95 3.98 -1.99 7.36
N VAL A 96 4.49 -0.99 8.06
CA VAL A 96 3.68 0.04 8.74
C VAL A 96 2.78 0.77 7.73
N ALA A 97 1.52 0.99 8.08
CA ALA A 97 0.53 1.52 7.15
C ALA A 97 -0.55 2.35 7.82
N GLY A 98 -0.93 3.47 7.19
CA GLY A 98 -2.04 4.29 7.66
C GLY A 98 -2.87 4.92 6.55
N MET A 99 -4.07 5.34 6.90
CA MET A 99 -4.96 6.06 5.99
C MET A 99 -4.55 7.54 5.92
N ILE A 100 -4.62 8.10 4.71
CA ILE A 100 -4.38 9.53 4.51
C ILE A 100 -5.67 10.29 4.82
N GLU A 101 -5.64 11.11 5.85
CA GLU A 101 -6.75 11.97 6.22
C GLU A 101 -6.76 13.28 5.41
N PRO A 102 -7.93 13.96 5.31
CA PRO A 102 -8.01 15.24 4.61
C PRO A 102 -7.04 16.26 5.19
N GLY A 103 -6.14 16.77 4.35
CA GLY A 103 -5.15 17.79 4.73
C GLY A 103 -3.78 17.24 5.12
N GLU A 104 -3.60 15.92 5.21
CA GLU A 104 -2.29 15.31 5.44
C GLU A 104 -1.56 15.04 4.12
N SER A 105 -0.24 15.17 4.16
CA SER A 105 0.60 14.60 3.09
C SER A 105 0.94 13.15 3.38
N ALA A 106 1.24 12.38 2.33
CA ALA A 106 1.63 10.99 2.47
C ALA A 106 2.90 10.81 3.34
N GLU A 107 3.84 11.75 3.26
CA GLU A 107 5.06 11.76 4.06
C GLU A 107 4.78 12.00 5.55
N GLN A 108 3.81 12.87 5.85
CA GLN A 108 3.38 13.12 7.24
C GLN A 108 2.77 11.87 7.84
N VAL A 109 1.85 11.23 7.11
CA VAL A 109 1.21 9.97 7.53
C VAL A 109 2.25 8.87 7.73
N ALA A 110 3.17 8.66 6.77
CA ALA A 110 4.21 7.64 6.91
C ALA A 110 5.04 7.79 8.19
N LYS A 111 5.38 9.03 8.57
CA LYS A 111 6.14 9.30 9.81
C LYS A 111 5.28 9.15 11.07
N ARG A 112 4.04 9.62 11.03
CA ARG A 112 3.09 9.51 12.14
C ARG A 112 2.82 8.05 12.47
N GLU A 113 2.44 7.26 11.47
CA GLU A 113 2.13 5.83 11.66
C GLU A 113 3.36 5.02 12.11
N ALA A 114 4.55 5.32 11.57
CA ALA A 114 5.77 4.67 12.05
C ALA A 114 6.03 4.94 13.54
N HIS A 115 5.66 6.12 14.03
CA HIS A 115 5.77 6.46 15.44
C HIS A 115 4.67 5.78 16.28
N GLU A 116 3.42 5.83 15.82
CA GLU A 116 2.26 5.31 16.54
C GLU A 116 2.27 3.78 16.62
N GLU A 117 2.45 3.08 15.49
CA GLU A 117 2.40 1.62 15.40
C GLU A 117 3.69 0.93 15.85
N ALA A 118 4.86 1.60 15.74
CA ALA A 118 6.15 0.94 15.98
C ALA A 118 7.13 1.73 16.85
N GLY A 119 6.75 2.90 17.37
CA GLY A 119 7.62 3.76 18.19
C GLY A 119 8.84 4.29 17.44
N LEU A 120 8.79 4.36 16.11
CA LEU A 120 9.94 4.67 15.27
C LEU A 120 10.01 6.15 14.92
N THR A 121 11.23 6.67 14.83
CA THR A 121 11.53 7.92 14.16
C THR A 121 12.12 7.62 12.79
N ILE A 122 11.47 8.10 11.74
CA ILE A 122 11.97 7.98 10.37
C ILE A 122 12.86 9.18 10.05
N ASP A 123 14.15 8.92 9.83
CA ASP A 123 15.15 9.95 9.51
C ASP A 123 14.95 10.53 8.12
N GLU A 124 14.68 9.67 7.14
CA GLU A 124 14.50 10.01 5.74
C GLU A 124 13.46 9.10 5.08
N LEU A 125 12.65 9.66 4.19
CA LEU A 125 11.71 8.91 3.36
C LEU A 125 12.21 8.87 1.92
N TRP A 126 12.29 7.67 1.36
CA TRP A 126 12.57 7.45 -0.06
C TRP A 126 11.29 6.96 -0.74
N PRO A 127 10.69 7.75 -1.66
CA PRO A 127 9.52 7.31 -2.40
C PRO A 127 9.84 6.06 -3.23
N MET A 128 9.08 5.00 -3.06
CA MET A 128 9.22 3.79 -3.87
C MET A 128 8.37 3.88 -5.14
N LEU A 129 7.07 3.75 -4.96
CA LEU A 129 6.07 3.83 -6.02
C LEU A 129 4.67 4.06 -5.43
N SER A 130 3.71 4.31 -6.32
CA SER A 130 2.29 4.38 -5.98
C SER A 130 1.51 3.44 -6.89
N TYR A 131 0.55 2.71 -6.34
CA TYR A 131 -0.25 1.75 -7.09
C TYR A 131 -1.73 1.79 -6.71
N LEU A 132 -2.57 1.26 -7.60
CA LEU A 132 -3.99 1.05 -7.34
C LEU A 132 -4.17 -0.34 -6.74
N SER A 133 -4.81 -0.45 -5.56
CA SER A 133 -4.95 -1.72 -4.85
C SER A 133 -5.84 -2.72 -5.59
N SER A 134 -7.00 -2.27 -6.07
CA SER A 134 -7.94 -3.09 -6.84
C SER A 134 -8.84 -2.21 -7.72
N PRO A 135 -8.34 -1.66 -8.85
CA PRO A 135 -9.01 -0.59 -9.61
C PRO A 135 -10.30 -1.03 -10.31
N GLY A 136 -10.62 -2.32 -10.31
CA GLY A 136 -11.92 -2.81 -10.76
C GLY A 136 -13.07 -2.57 -9.78
N GLY A 137 -12.77 -2.31 -8.49
CA GLY A 137 -13.79 -2.21 -7.44
C GLY A 137 -13.51 -1.19 -6.35
N THR A 138 -12.38 -0.50 -6.37
CA THR A 138 -12.07 0.58 -5.42
C THR A 138 -11.25 1.67 -6.08
N THR A 139 -11.37 2.88 -5.56
CA THR A 139 -10.54 4.04 -5.96
C THR A 139 -9.23 4.12 -5.19
N GLU A 140 -9.02 3.22 -4.24
CA GLU A 140 -7.87 3.26 -3.35
C GLU A 140 -6.54 3.27 -4.12
N ARG A 141 -5.72 4.26 -3.78
CA ARG A 141 -4.32 4.34 -4.18
C ARG A 141 -3.46 4.24 -2.95
N ILE A 142 -2.42 3.43 -3.02
CA ILE A 142 -1.46 3.25 -1.94
C ILE A 142 -0.12 3.82 -2.38
N GLN A 143 0.47 4.68 -1.55
CA GLN A 143 1.81 5.22 -1.75
C GLN A 143 2.80 4.50 -0.85
N LEU A 144 3.89 4.00 -1.43
CA LEU A 144 4.93 3.27 -0.71
C LEU A 144 6.17 4.12 -0.52
N PHE A 145 6.72 4.04 0.69
CA PHE A 145 8.02 4.61 1.05
C PHE A 145 8.94 3.57 1.67
N LEU A 146 10.23 3.72 1.43
CA LEU A 146 11.27 3.17 2.27
C LEU A 146 11.60 4.21 3.33
N GLY A 147 11.56 3.84 4.61
CA GLY A 147 11.89 4.72 5.73
C GLY A 147 13.28 4.40 6.29
N ARG A 148 14.21 5.35 6.23
CA ARG A 148 15.51 5.20 6.87
C ARG A 148 15.36 5.27 8.38
N ILE A 149 15.94 4.31 9.08
CA ILE A 149 16.09 4.31 10.52
C ILE A 149 17.55 4.06 10.88
N THR A 150 18.08 4.82 11.85
CA THR A 150 19.46 4.68 12.33
C THR A 150 19.52 4.35 13.81
N GLN A 151 18.42 4.59 14.53
CA GLN A 151 18.32 4.28 15.96
C GLN A 151 17.99 2.80 16.17
N PRO A 152 18.48 2.20 17.27
CA PRO A 152 18.06 0.87 17.66
C PRO A 152 16.54 0.79 17.84
N VAL A 153 15.95 -0.27 17.30
CA VAL A 153 14.51 -0.52 17.41
C VAL A 153 14.25 -1.50 18.55
N GLN A 154 13.32 -1.16 19.41
CA GLN A 154 12.86 -2.05 20.45
C GLN A 154 11.69 -2.89 19.90
N ALA A 155 11.90 -4.19 19.77
CA ALA A 155 10.80 -5.12 19.51
C ALA A 155 9.86 -5.16 20.72
N GLY A 156 8.56 -5.23 20.50
CA GLY A 156 7.58 -5.23 21.58
C GLY A 156 6.16 -5.14 21.07
N VAL A 157 5.23 -4.99 22.01
CA VAL A 157 3.82 -4.74 21.70
C VAL A 157 3.56 -3.25 21.87
N PHE A 158 3.03 -2.65 20.83
CA PHE A 158 2.57 -1.28 20.79
C PHE A 158 1.05 -1.32 20.62
N ALA A 159 0.35 -0.51 21.37
CA ALA A 159 -1.09 -0.47 21.35
C ALA A 159 -1.56 0.96 21.53
N LEU A 160 -2.37 1.43 20.61
CA LEU A 160 -3.22 2.58 20.83
C LEU A 160 -4.52 2.09 21.46
N ALA A 161 -4.59 2.13 22.79
CA ALA A 161 -5.73 1.59 23.55
C ALA A 161 -7.07 2.21 23.13
N GLU A 162 -7.06 3.44 22.64
CA GLU A 162 -8.23 4.16 22.16
C GLU A 162 -8.73 3.63 20.79
N GLU A 163 -7.87 2.98 20.01
CA GLU A 163 -8.19 2.43 18.67
C GLU A 163 -8.42 0.91 18.70
N HIS A 164 -8.33 0.29 19.88
CA HIS A 164 -8.41 -1.17 20.05
C HIS A 164 -7.37 -1.93 19.21
N GLU A 165 -6.23 -1.29 18.96
CA GLU A 165 -5.12 -1.90 18.24
C GLU A 165 -4.17 -2.63 19.20
N ASP A 166 -3.75 -3.82 18.78
CA ASP A 166 -2.73 -4.64 19.43
C ASP A 166 -1.71 -5.04 18.37
N ILE A 167 -0.62 -4.25 18.32
CA ILE A 167 0.38 -4.33 17.26
C ILE A 167 1.69 -4.82 17.85
N LYS A 168 2.23 -5.89 17.28
CA LYS A 168 3.53 -6.44 17.67
C LYS A 168 4.60 -6.07 16.65
N VAL A 169 5.64 -5.41 17.13
CA VAL A 169 6.78 -4.96 16.33
C VAL A 169 7.87 -6.03 16.28
N HIS A 170 8.31 -6.36 15.07
CA HIS A 170 9.38 -7.30 14.78
C HIS A 170 10.53 -6.59 14.09
N VAL A 171 11.74 -6.77 14.62
CA VAL A 171 12.98 -6.42 13.93
C VAL A 171 13.49 -7.66 13.21
N VAL A 172 13.56 -7.61 11.89
CA VAL A 172 13.79 -8.79 11.07
C VAL A 172 14.96 -8.54 10.12
N PRO A 173 16.00 -9.39 10.10
CA PRO A 173 17.00 -9.33 9.03
C PRO A 173 16.32 -9.35 7.66
N ARG A 174 16.76 -8.48 6.75
CA ARG A 174 16.17 -8.38 5.40
C ARG A 174 16.12 -9.75 4.69
N THR A 175 17.16 -10.56 4.85
CA THR A 175 17.21 -11.92 4.26
C THR A 175 16.12 -12.83 4.79
N VAL A 176 15.78 -12.71 6.08
CA VAL A 176 14.66 -13.46 6.69
C VAL A 176 13.32 -12.95 6.16
N ALA A 177 13.14 -11.63 6.03
CA ALA A 177 11.92 -11.07 5.44
C ALA A 177 11.73 -11.56 4.00
N MET A 178 12.80 -11.65 3.21
CA MET A 178 12.74 -12.20 1.84
C MET A 178 12.42 -13.70 1.82
N GLN A 179 12.87 -14.47 2.82
CA GLN A 179 12.49 -15.87 2.97
C GLN A 179 10.99 -16.00 3.32
N LEU A 180 10.49 -15.21 4.28
CA LEU A 180 9.06 -15.17 4.64
C LEU A 180 8.18 -14.79 3.45
N LEU A 181 8.64 -13.87 2.60
CA LEU A 181 7.98 -13.54 1.34
C LEU A 181 7.94 -14.73 0.37
N ALA A 182 9.07 -15.41 0.18
CA ALA A 182 9.15 -16.58 -0.69
C ALA A 182 8.29 -17.77 -0.20
N GLU A 183 8.13 -17.91 1.12
CA GLU A 183 7.28 -18.90 1.76
C GLU A 183 5.80 -18.48 1.85
N GLN A 184 5.43 -17.32 1.27
CA GLN A 184 4.07 -16.76 1.29
C GLN A 184 3.52 -16.50 2.71
N LYS A 185 4.39 -16.28 3.68
CA LYS A 185 4.02 -15.84 5.04
C LYS A 185 3.78 -14.34 5.12
N ILE A 186 4.32 -13.58 4.15
CA ILE A 186 3.98 -12.20 3.86
C ILE A 186 3.23 -12.23 2.54
N ASP A 187 1.91 -12.05 2.59
CA ASP A 187 1.00 -12.21 1.47
C ASP A 187 0.13 -10.95 1.17
N ASN A 188 0.24 -9.91 2.00
CA ASN A 188 -0.43 -8.63 1.74
C ASN A 188 0.33 -7.83 0.67
N ALA A 189 -0.42 -7.27 -0.29
CA ALA A 189 0.14 -6.68 -1.50
C ALA A 189 1.16 -5.56 -1.23
N ALA A 190 0.91 -4.69 -0.28
CA ALA A 190 1.79 -3.56 0.00
C ALA A 190 3.17 -4.01 0.48
N SER A 191 3.22 -4.95 1.43
CA SER A 191 4.49 -5.49 1.94
C SER A 191 5.22 -6.32 0.89
N VAL A 192 4.49 -7.12 0.10
CA VAL A 192 5.06 -7.87 -1.04
C VAL A 192 5.76 -6.92 -2.02
N ILE A 193 5.07 -5.84 -2.43
CA ILE A 193 5.61 -4.86 -3.38
C ILE A 193 6.80 -4.11 -2.78
N ALA A 194 6.70 -3.68 -1.51
CA ALA A 194 7.77 -2.95 -0.84
C ALA A 194 9.06 -3.79 -0.70
N LEU A 195 8.93 -5.06 -0.30
CA LEU A 195 10.07 -5.98 -0.19
C LEU A 195 10.71 -6.27 -1.54
N GLN A 196 9.90 -6.51 -2.58
CA GLN A 196 10.39 -6.71 -3.94
C GLN A 196 11.09 -5.46 -4.48
N TRP A 197 10.51 -4.27 -4.23
CA TRP A 197 11.12 -3.01 -4.63
C TRP A 197 12.49 -2.83 -3.96
N LEU A 198 12.57 -3.08 -2.64
CA LEU A 198 13.85 -3.01 -1.91
C LEU A 198 14.87 -3.99 -2.49
N ALA A 199 14.48 -5.23 -2.77
CA ALA A 199 15.39 -6.21 -3.37
C ALA A 199 15.95 -5.76 -4.73
N LEU A 200 15.13 -5.15 -5.57
CA LEU A 200 15.51 -4.64 -6.89
C LEU A 200 16.37 -3.36 -6.82
N ASN A 201 16.31 -2.63 -5.72
CA ASN A 201 17.01 -1.35 -5.57
C ASN A 201 18.06 -1.36 -4.44
N LEU A 202 18.37 -2.52 -3.87
CA LEU A 202 19.19 -2.66 -2.67
C LEU A 202 20.54 -1.94 -2.77
N ASP A 203 21.25 -2.13 -3.87
CA ASP A 203 22.57 -1.52 -4.07
C ASP A 203 22.51 0.02 -4.07
N LYS A 204 21.48 0.59 -4.71
CA LYS A 204 21.25 2.03 -4.72
C LYS A 204 20.95 2.56 -3.32
N VAL A 205 20.11 1.83 -2.57
CA VAL A 205 19.75 2.20 -1.20
C VAL A 205 20.96 2.15 -0.29
N LYS A 206 21.74 1.07 -0.35
CA LYS A 206 22.97 0.93 0.45
C LYS A 206 24.01 2.01 0.10
N GLN A 207 24.19 2.31 -1.18
CA GLN A 207 25.07 3.40 -1.61
C GLN A 207 24.63 4.77 -1.07
N ALA A 208 23.33 5.04 -1.05
CA ALA A 208 22.80 6.32 -0.59
C ALA A 208 22.81 6.46 0.94
N TRP A 209 22.53 5.40 1.67
CA TRP A 209 22.35 5.42 3.12
C TRP A 209 23.56 4.91 3.92
N GLY A 210 24.65 4.58 3.25
CA GLY A 210 25.93 4.31 3.89
C GLY A 210 25.98 2.96 4.60
N GLY A 211 25.46 1.94 3.94
CA GLY A 211 25.61 0.55 4.37
C GLY A 211 26.95 -0.04 3.93
#